data_ff44e4c6c0a3891bbb8d30c73f994a96
#
_entry.id   ff44e4c6c0a3891bbb8d30c73f994a96
#
_cell.length_a   1.000
_cell.length_b   1.000
_cell.length_c   1.000
_cell.angle_alpha   90.00
_cell.angle_beta   90.00
_cell.angle_gamma   90.00
#
_symmetry.space_group_name_H-M   'P 1'
#
loop_
_entity.id
_entity.type
_entity.pdbx_description
1 polymer ?
#
loop_
_entity_poly.entity_id
_entity_poly.type
_entity_poly.pdbx_seq_one_letter_code
_entity_poly.pdbx_strand_id
1 'polypeptide(L)'
;VEEDILTSVHIEEHEIDARDTKLGAEEITREIPNVSEDVLSDLDERGIIRIGADVRAGDILVGKVTPKGETELTPEERLLRAIFGEKSREVRDTSLKVPHGEQGKVIAVRRFSREDDDDLSPGVNEMIRVYVAQKRKIQDGDKMAGRHGNKGVVGKILPQEDMPFMADGTPVDIILNTHGVPRRMNIGQVLEVHLGWLAKAGWTVNPDDPKNAKLLETLPEHLYDVPADSLTATPVFDGATNDEIAGLLANTKPNRDGDVMVDENGKTVLFDGRSGEPFKYPISVGYMYMLKLHHLVDEKIHARSTGPYSMITQQPLGGKAQFGGCLLYTSDAA
;
A
#
# COMPACT_ATOMS: atom_id res chain seq x y z
N VAL A 1 5.59 6.24 -8.47
CA VAL A 1 4.50 5.42 -9.04
C VAL A 1 4.95 4.74 -10.32
N GLU A 2 5.55 5.50 -11.25
CA GLU A 2 6.00 5.01 -12.55
C GLU A 2 7.13 3.97 -12.41
N GLU A 3 8.15 4.27 -11.64
CA GLU A 3 9.32 3.40 -11.43
C GLU A 3 9.10 2.30 -10.36
N ASP A 4 7.90 2.17 -9.82
CA ASP A 4 7.55 1.19 -8.77
C ASP A 4 8.41 1.24 -7.49
N ILE A 5 9.12 2.36 -7.20
CA ILE A 5 10.01 2.49 -6.04
C ILE A 5 9.26 2.31 -4.71
N LEU A 6 8.05 2.85 -4.61
CA LEU A 6 7.18 2.77 -3.42
C LEU A 6 6.10 1.70 -3.55
N THR A 7 6.21 0.80 -4.51
CA THR A 7 5.28 -0.31 -4.69
C THR A 7 5.59 -1.42 -3.69
N SER A 8 4.57 -1.89 -3.00
CA SER A 8 4.66 -3.01 -2.06
C SER A 8 3.87 -4.22 -2.57
N VAL A 9 4.37 -5.42 -2.27
CA VAL A 9 3.67 -6.67 -2.56
C VAL A 9 3.02 -7.16 -1.27
N HIS A 10 1.71 -7.40 -1.32
CA HIS A 10 0.92 -7.93 -0.21
C HIS A 10 0.44 -9.31 -0.59
N ILE A 11 0.57 -10.26 0.33
CA ILE A 11 0.11 -11.64 0.15
C ILE A 11 -0.95 -11.90 1.21
N GLU A 12 -2.18 -12.16 0.75
CA GLU A 12 -3.30 -12.52 1.60
C GLU A 12 -3.49 -14.04 1.58
N GLU A 13 -3.71 -14.61 2.74
CA GLU A 13 -3.98 -16.03 2.92
C GLU A 13 -5.48 -16.25 3.15
N HIS A 14 -6.10 -17.03 2.28
CA HIS A 14 -7.49 -17.44 2.40
C HIS A 14 -7.55 -18.93 2.70
N GLU A 15 -8.17 -19.29 3.82
CA GLU A 15 -8.26 -20.66 4.28
C GLU A 15 -9.72 -21.13 4.31
N ILE A 16 -9.95 -22.36 3.89
CA ILE A 16 -11.23 -23.04 4.02
C ILE A 16 -11.01 -24.47 4.45
N ASP A 17 -11.85 -24.95 5.34
CA ASP A 17 -11.87 -26.32 5.80
C ASP A 17 -13.19 -27.03 5.44
N ALA A 18 -13.11 -28.29 5.11
CA ALA A 18 -14.26 -29.17 4.94
C ALA A 18 -14.37 -30.06 6.17
N ARG A 19 -15.52 -29.98 6.85
CA ARG A 19 -15.79 -30.66 8.13
C ARG A 19 -16.89 -31.71 8.00
N ASP A 20 -16.86 -32.69 8.91
CA ASP A 20 -18.00 -33.56 9.09
C ASP A 20 -19.11 -32.82 9.84
N THR A 21 -20.30 -32.79 9.24
CA THR A 21 -21.50 -32.24 9.87
C THR A 21 -22.48 -33.38 10.23
N LYS A 22 -23.43 -33.10 11.12
CA LYS A 22 -24.47 -34.07 11.48
C LYS A 22 -25.37 -34.52 10.33
N LEU A 23 -25.39 -33.76 9.24
CA LEU A 23 -26.19 -34.00 8.04
C LEU A 23 -25.37 -34.66 6.89
N GLY A 24 -24.10 -34.86 7.09
CA GLY A 24 -23.15 -35.40 6.13
C GLY A 24 -21.85 -34.61 6.11
N ALA A 25 -20.83 -35.11 5.43
CA ALA A 25 -19.56 -34.42 5.26
C ALA A 25 -19.73 -33.24 4.29
N GLU A 26 -19.04 -32.13 4.58
CA GLU A 26 -18.84 -31.05 3.60
C GLU A 26 -17.90 -31.56 2.49
N GLU A 27 -18.15 -31.13 1.27
CA GLU A 27 -17.39 -31.58 0.10
C GLU A 27 -16.83 -30.39 -0.67
N ILE A 28 -15.56 -30.51 -1.07
CA ILE A 28 -14.92 -29.54 -1.95
C ILE A 28 -15.13 -30.03 -3.39
N THR A 29 -15.84 -29.24 -4.17
CA THR A 29 -16.26 -29.64 -5.52
C THR A 29 -16.40 -28.42 -6.45
N ARG A 30 -16.25 -28.67 -7.74
CA ARG A 30 -16.59 -27.71 -8.81
C ARG A 30 -18.10 -27.58 -9.04
N GLU A 31 -18.85 -28.61 -8.67
CA GLU A 31 -20.31 -28.64 -8.89
C GLU A 31 -21.06 -27.79 -7.85
N ILE A 32 -21.09 -26.48 -8.05
CA ILE A 32 -21.73 -25.52 -7.16
C ILE A 32 -23.13 -25.18 -7.70
N PRO A 33 -24.19 -25.29 -6.90
CA PRO A 33 -25.54 -24.96 -7.35
C PRO A 33 -25.67 -23.46 -7.65
N ASN A 34 -26.44 -23.11 -8.69
CA ASN A 34 -26.79 -21.74 -9.08
C ASN A 34 -25.60 -20.83 -9.48
N VAL A 35 -24.50 -21.40 -9.95
CA VAL A 35 -23.33 -20.67 -10.47
C VAL A 35 -23.15 -21.01 -11.94
N SER A 36 -22.89 -20.01 -12.78
CA SER A 36 -22.63 -20.22 -14.22
C SER A 36 -21.23 -20.80 -14.45
N GLU A 37 -21.05 -21.53 -15.54
CA GLU A 37 -19.77 -22.10 -15.91
C GLU A 37 -18.67 -21.06 -16.16
N ASP A 38 -19.02 -19.85 -16.58
CA ASP A 38 -18.08 -18.77 -16.80
C ASP A 38 -17.34 -18.39 -15.51
N VAL A 39 -18.06 -18.38 -14.38
CA VAL A 39 -17.48 -18.10 -13.04
C VAL A 39 -16.59 -19.23 -12.56
N LEU A 40 -16.83 -20.45 -13.05
CA LEU A 40 -16.07 -21.65 -12.69
C LEU A 40 -14.89 -21.91 -13.63
N SER A 41 -14.65 -21.06 -14.62
CA SER A 41 -13.63 -21.26 -15.67
C SER A 41 -12.20 -21.37 -15.10
N ASP A 42 -11.92 -20.67 -14.00
CA ASP A 42 -10.60 -20.67 -13.36
C ASP A 42 -10.45 -21.74 -12.25
N LEU A 43 -11.50 -22.53 -12.00
CA LEU A 43 -11.44 -23.66 -11.08
C LEU A 43 -11.02 -24.96 -11.80
N ASP A 44 -10.21 -25.77 -11.12
CA ASP A 44 -9.86 -27.11 -11.57
C ASP A 44 -11.03 -28.12 -11.41
N GLU A 45 -10.82 -29.37 -11.78
CA GLU A 45 -11.82 -30.43 -11.65
C GLU A 45 -12.24 -30.69 -10.19
N ARG A 46 -11.41 -30.34 -9.23
CA ARG A 46 -11.65 -30.47 -7.80
C ARG A 46 -12.36 -29.25 -7.19
N GLY A 47 -12.58 -28.19 -7.97
CA GLY A 47 -13.19 -26.95 -7.49
C GLY A 47 -12.21 -25.99 -6.82
N ILE A 48 -10.91 -26.15 -7.05
CA ILE A 48 -9.85 -25.28 -6.50
C ILE A 48 -9.35 -24.35 -7.60
N ILE A 49 -9.10 -23.09 -7.26
CA ILE A 49 -8.61 -22.12 -8.23
C ILE A 49 -7.20 -22.45 -8.72
N ARG A 50 -6.94 -22.25 -10.02
CA ARG A 50 -5.62 -22.46 -10.62
C ARG A 50 -4.62 -21.40 -10.19
N ILE A 51 -3.37 -21.78 -10.05
CA ILE A 51 -2.26 -20.84 -9.83
C ILE A 51 -2.10 -19.95 -11.07
N GLY A 52 -1.91 -18.63 -10.83
CA GLY A 52 -1.78 -17.64 -11.89
C GLY A 52 -3.10 -16.99 -12.30
N ALA A 53 -4.26 -17.41 -11.77
CA ALA A 53 -5.53 -16.74 -12.00
C ALA A 53 -5.56 -15.34 -11.40
N ASP A 54 -6.17 -14.40 -12.12
CA ASP A 54 -6.46 -13.06 -11.63
C ASP A 54 -7.84 -13.06 -10.98
N VAL A 55 -7.90 -12.70 -9.70
CA VAL A 55 -9.12 -12.76 -8.90
C VAL A 55 -9.55 -11.37 -8.44
N ARG A 56 -10.87 -11.18 -8.33
CA ARG A 56 -11.53 -9.97 -7.86
C ARG A 56 -12.52 -10.30 -6.75
N ALA A 57 -12.96 -9.27 -6.04
CA ALA A 57 -13.97 -9.41 -4.99
C ALA A 57 -15.21 -10.16 -5.50
N GLY A 58 -15.59 -11.25 -4.81
CA GLY A 58 -16.72 -12.11 -5.16
C GLY A 58 -16.37 -13.33 -5.99
N ASP A 59 -15.18 -13.43 -6.59
CA ASP A 59 -14.75 -14.61 -7.32
C ASP A 59 -14.55 -15.80 -6.37
N ILE A 60 -14.82 -17.01 -6.87
CA ILE A 60 -14.72 -18.24 -6.08
C ILE A 60 -13.27 -18.72 -6.10
N LEU A 61 -12.67 -18.84 -4.92
CA LEU A 61 -11.33 -19.42 -4.75
C LEU A 61 -11.38 -20.93 -4.58
N VAL A 62 -12.34 -21.42 -3.80
CA VAL A 62 -12.54 -22.85 -3.55
C VAL A 62 -14.04 -23.13 -3.50
N GLY A 63 -14.51 -24.02 -4.33
CA GLY A 63 -15.90 -24.46 -4.33
C GLY A 63 -16.14 -25.44 -3.19
N LYS A 64 -17.07 -25.15 -2.31
CA LYS A 64 -17.51 -26.02 -1.20
C LYS A 64 -19.02 -26.08 -1.11
N VAL A 65 -19.55 -27.25 -0.90
CA VAL A 65 -20.98 -27.49 -0.68
C VAL A 65 -21.19 -28.14 0.68
N THR A 66 -22.23 -27.71 1.37
CA THR A 66 -22.65 -28.23 2.67
C THR A 66 -24.01 -28.88 2.53
N PRO A 67 -24.24 -30.10 3.06
CA PRO A 67 -25.56 -30.74 3.05
C PRO A 67 -26.61 -29.91 3.78
N LYS A 68 -27.81 -29.76 3.17
CA LYS A 68 -28.97 -29.10 3.77
C LYS A 68 -29.84 -30.09 4.54
N GLY A 69 -30.38 -29.68 5.71
CA GLY A 69 -31.45 -30.39 6.37
C GLY A 69 -32.82 -30.11 5.71
N GLU A 70 -33.74 -31.04 5.79
CA GLU A 70 -35.10 -30.92 5.20
C GLU A 70 -35.89 -29.70 5.71
N THR A 71 -35.53 -29.12 6.84
CA THR A 71 -36.17 -27.94 7.43
C THR A 71 -35.69 -26.60 6.86
N GLU A 72 -34.61 -26.58 6.09
CA GLU A 72 -34.01 -25.37 5.54
C GLU A 72 -34.43 -25.05 4.08
N LEU A 73 -35.38 -25.80 3.52
CA LEU A 73 -35.93 -25.54 2.20
C LEU A 73 -36.73 -24.23 2.20
N THR A 74 -36.42 -23.34 1.27
CA THR A 74 -37.25 -22.13 1.07
C THR A 74 -38.64 -22.50 0.60
N PRO A 75 -39.68 -21.66 0.81
CA PRO A 75 -41.03 -21.91 0.31
C PRO A 75 -41.06 -22.15 -1.20
N GLU A 76 -40.21 -21.49 -1.96
CA GLU A 76 -40.07 -21.60 -3.40
C GLU A 76 -39.48 -22.95 -3.81
N GLU A 77 -38.43 -23.42 -3.13
CA GLU A 77 -37.85 -24.75 -3.36
C GLU A 77 -38.80 -25.87 -3.01
N ARG A 78 -39.62 -25.72 -1.96
CA ARG A 78 -40.70 -26.68 -1.63
C ARG A 78 -41.77 -26.75 -2.72
N LEU A 79 -42.10 -25.60 -3.30
CA LEU A 79 -43.10 -25.51 -4.38
C LEU A 79 -42.59 -26.13 -5.68
N LEU A 80 -41.34 -25.85 -6.04
CA LEU A 80 -40.66 -26.47 -7.19
C LEU A 80 -40.54 -27.99 -7.05
N ARG A 81 -40.21 -28.48 -5.87
CA ARG A 81 -40.16 -29.93 -5.57
C ARG A 81 -41.55 -30.60 -5.70
N ALA A 82 -42.60 -29.90 -5.28
CA ALA A 82 -43.97 -30.39 -5.36
C ALA A 82 -44.50 -30.41 -6.81
N ILE A 83 -44.12 -29.44 -7.66
CA ILE A 83 -44.65 -29.29 -9.03
C ILE A 83 -43.83 -30.12 -10.04
N PHE A 84 -42.51 -30.13 -9.95
CA PHE A 84 -41.63 -30.70 -10.97
C PHE A 84 -40.99 -32.04 -10.56
N GLY A 85 -41.19 -32.50 -9.32
CA GLY A 85 -40.61 -33.74 -8.84
C GLY A 85 -39.06 -33.76 -8.87
N GLU A 86 -38.43 -32.62 -9.16
CA GLU A 86 -37.00 -32.49 -9.18
C GLU A 86 -36.42 -32.62 -7.76
N LYS A 87 -35.48 -33.50 -7.60
CA LYS A 87 -34.59 -33.48 -6.45
C LYS A 87 -33.80 -32.16 -6.51
N SER A 88 -34.32 -31.12 -5.84
CA SER A 88 -33.44 -29.97 -5.54
C SER A 88 -32.19 -30.54 -4.86
N ARG A 89 -31.01 -30.21 -5.35
CA ARG A 89 -29.75 -30.68 -4.75
C ARG A 89 -29.82 -30.33 -3.25
N GLU A 90 -29.66 -31.35 -2.42
CA GLU A 90 -29.74 -31.24 -0.95
C GLU A 90 -28.49 -30.53 -0.37
N VAL A 91 -27.88 -29.63 -1.12
CA VAL A 91 -26.66 -28.95 -0.75
C VAL A 91 -26.76 -27.43 -0.87
N ARG A 92 -26.06 -26.73 0.00
CA ARG A 92 -25.93 -25.27 0.02
C ARG A 92 -24.51 -24.86 -0.39
N ASP A 93 -24.40 -23.80 -1.21
CA ASP A 93 -23.10 -23.17 -1.53
C ASP A 93 -22.51 -22.51 -0.28
N THR A 94 -21.33 -23.00 0.14
CA THR A 94 -20.50 -22.44 1.20
C THR A 94 -19.09 -22.19 0.72
N SER A 95 -18.93 -21.93 -0.57
CA SER A 95 -17.64 -21.70 -1.23
C SER A 95 -16.89 -20.53 -0.64
N LEU A 96 -15.57 -20.64 -0.65
CA LEU A 96 -14.68 -19.53 -0.30
C LEU A 96 -14.63 -18.54 -1.45
N LYS A 97 -15.04 -17.31 -1.18
CA LYS A 97 -15.00 -16.20 -2.15
C LYS A 97 -14.02 -15.13 -1.69
N VAL A 98 -13.43 -14.44 -2.68
CA VAL A 98 -12.57 -13.29 -2.39
C VAL A 98 -13.37 -12.23 -1.64
N PRO A 99 -12.90 -11.75 -0.47
CA PRO A 99 -13.59 -10.72 0.30
C PRO A 99 -13.76 -9.42 -0.46
N HIS A 100 -14.75 -8.63 -0.05
CA HIS A 100 -15.00 -7.33 -0.65
C HIS A 100 -13.82 -6.36 -0.43
N GLY A 101 -13.33 -5.76 -1.53
CA GLY A 101 -12.21 -4.83 -1.53
C GLY A 101 -10.84 -5.51 -1.70
N GLU A 102 -10.79 -6.82 -1.90
CA GLU A 102 -9.58 -7.57 -2.20
C GLU A 102 -9.55 -7.98 -3.67
N GLN A 103 -8.35 -8.05 -4.22
CA GLN A 103 -8.08 -8.48 -5.59
C GLN A 103 -6.61 -8.89 -5.71
N GLY A 104 -6.27 -9.68 -6.69
CA GLY A 104 -4.88 -10.03 -6.90
C GLY A 104 -4.70 -11.21 -7.83
N LYS A 105 -3.51 -11.81 -7.78
CA LYS A 105 -3.14 -12.99 -8.54
C LYS A 105 -2.85 -14.15 -7.59
N VAL A 106 -3.41 -15.31 -7.87
CA VAL A 106 -3.13 -16.53 -7.10
C VAL A 106 -1.69 -16.98 -7.37
N ILE A 107 -0.87 -17.03 -6.32
CA ILE A 107 0.54 -17.39 -6.41
C ILE A 107 0.83 -18.81 -5.92
N ALA A 108 0.04 -19.30 -4.97
CA ALA A 108 0.18 -20.64 -4.44
C ALA A 108 -1.15 -21.17 -3.91
N VAL A 109 -1.30 -22.47 -3.98
CA VAL A 109 -2.39 -23.22 -3.37
C VAL A 109 -1.79 -24.38 -2.60
N ARG A 110 -2.21 -24.58 -1.36
CA ARG A 110 -1.81 -25.74 -0.54
C ARG A 110 -3.06 -26.49 -0.11
N ARG A 111 -3.04 -27.78 -0.33
CA ARG A 111 -4.08 -28.72 0.10
C ARG A 111 -3.52 -29.60 1.20
N PHE A 112 -4.27 -29.77 2.25
CA PHE A 112 -4.01 -30.67 3.34
C PHE A 112 -5.20 -31.63 3.45
N SER A 113 -4.94 -32.91 3.53
CA SER A 113 -5.98 -33.93 3.59
C SER A 113 -5.66 -34.94 4.67
N ARG A 114 -6.68 -35.38 5.39
CA ARG A 114 -6.55 -36.47 6.36
C ARG A 114 -6.17 -37.79 5.70
N GLU A 115 -6.51 -37.96 4.43
CA GLU A 115 -6.12 -39.14 3.64
C GLU A 115 -4.61 -39.19 3.37
N ASP A 116 -3.95 -38.03 3.35
CA ASP A 116 -2.52 -37.88 3.14
C ASP A 116 -1.73 -37.85 4.48
N ASP A 117 -2.38 -38.23 5.60
CA ASP A 117 -1.83 -38.24 6.96
C ASP A 117 -1.39 -36.84 7.47
N ASP A 118 -1.97 -35.77 6.94
CA ASP A 118 -1.73 -34.41 7.43
C ASP A 118 -2.35 -34.20 8.82
N ASP A 119 -1.66 -33.43 9.68
CA ASP A 119 -2.12 -33.10 11.01
C ASP A 119 -3.20 -32.00 11.00
N LEU A 120 -4.46 -32.42 10.85
CA LEU A 120 -5.63 -31.56 10.79
C LEU A 120 -6.38 -31.54 12.11
N SER A 121 -7.06 -30.43 12.40
CA SER A 121 -7.93 -30.29 13.57
C SER A 121 -8.99 -31.40 13.62
N PRO A 122 -9.43 -31.83 14.82
CA PRO A 122 -10.47 -32.84 14.94
C PRO A 122 -11.75 -32.47 14.18
N GLY A 123 -12.26 -33.39 13.36
CA GLY A 123 -13.47 -33.17 12.56
C GLY A 123 -13.26 -32.47 11.22
N VAL A 124 -12.03 -32.05 10.87
CA VAL A 124 -11.67 -31.52 9.55
C VAL A 124 -11.15 -32.66 8.69
N ASN A 125 -11.70 -32.83 7.50
CA ASN A 125 -11.27 -33.84 6.55
C ASN A 125 -10.28 -33.30 5.54
N GLU A 126 -10.50 -32.06 5.10
CA GLU A 126 -9.67 -31.39 4.12
C GLU A 126 -9.57 -29.89 4.43
N MET A 127 -8.39 -29.31 4.20
CA MET A 127 -8.14 -27.88 4.37
C MET A 127 -7.39 -27.37 3.14
N ILE A 128 -7.85 -26.24 2.61
CA ILE A 128 -7.20 -25.59 1.46
C ILE A 128 -6.83 -24.19 1.83
N ARG A 129 -5.57 -23.83 1.55
CA ARG A 129 -5.04 -22.46 1.67
C ARG A 129 -4.70 -21.92 0.30
N VAL A 130 -5.27 -20.78 -0.03
CA VAL A 130 -5.02 -20.05 -1.26
C VAL A 130 -4.29 -18.76 -0.93
N TYR A 131 -3.14 -18.54 -1.56
CA TYR A 131 -2.34 -17.34 -1.40
C TYR A 131 -2.56 -16.42 -2.60
N VAL A 132 -3.06 -15.23 -2.33
CA VAL A 132 -3.32 -14.21 -3.35
C VAL A 132 -2.36 -13.05 -3.14
N ALA A 133 -1.56 -12.74 -4.16
CA ALA A 133 -0.63 -11.61 -4.14
C ALA A 133 -1.21 -10.42 -4.87
N GLN A 134 -1.06 -9.25 -4.27
CA GLN A 134 -1.44 -7.97 -4.86
C GLN A 134 -0.25 -7.01 -4.85
N LYS A 135 0.01 -6.37 -5.98
CA LYS A 135 0.90 -5.20 -6.06
C LYS A 135 0.10 -3.95 -5.69
N ARG A 136 0.51 -3.27 -4.63
CA ARG A 136 -0.10 -2.00 -4.22
C ARG A 136 0.86 -0.86 -4.49
N LYS A 137 0.57 -0.10 -5.55
CA LYS A 137 1.26 1.15 -5.84
C LYS A 137 0.82 2.21 -4.83
N ILE A 138 1.67 3.22 -4.62
CA ILE A 138 1.25 4.34 -3.78
C ILE A 138 0.11 5.09 -4.45
N GLN A 139 -0.87 5.51 -3.67
CA GLN A 139 -2.05 6.23 -4.14
C GLN A 139 -2.43 7.36 -3.19
N ASP A 140 -3.37 8.19 -3.62
CA ASP A 140 -3.94 9.26 -2.81
C ASP A 140 -4.57 8.67 -1.54
N GLY A 141 -4.24 9.24 -0.38
CA GLY A 141 -4.69 8.74 0.91
C GLY A 141 -3.71 7.82 1.63
N ASP A 142 -2.68 7.30 0.96
CA ASP A 142 -1.64 6.50 1.61
C ASP A 142 -0.76 7.38 2.51
N LYS A 143 -0.28 6.80 3.60
CA LYS A 143 0.52 7.50 4.59
C LYS A 143 2.00 7.32 4.32
N MET A 144 2.72 8.43 4.28
CA MET A 144 4.17 8.49 4.18
C MET A 144 4.78 9.20 5.37
N ALA A 145 6.05 8.97 5.63
CA ALA A 145 6.82 9.66 6.66
C ALA A 145 8.30 9.74 6.30
N GLY A 146 8.97 10.77 6.81
CA GLY A 146 10.44 10.81 6.88
C GLY A 146 10.94 10.23 8.21
N ARG A 147 12.22 10.54 8.52
CA ARG A 147 12.89 10.09 9.75
C ARG A 147 12.76 11.06 10.93
N HIS A 148 12.06 12.17 10.77
CA HIS A 148 11.97 13.29 11.73
C HIS A 148 10.59 13.46 12.35
N GLY A 149 9.76 12.41 12.37
CA GLY A 149 8.38 12.51 12.84
C GLY A 149 7.45 13.27 11.90
N ASN A 150 7.89 13.59 10.70
CA ASN A 150 7.17 14.28 9.65
C ASN A 150 6.30 13.29 8.87
N LYS A 151 5.19 12.88 9.47
CA LYS A 151 4.20 12.00 8.84
C LYS A 151 3.13 12.81 8.12
N GLY A 152 2.72 12.32 6.97
CA GLY A 152 1.67 12.95 6.16
C GLY A 152 0.92 11.94 5.32
N VAL A 153 -0.15 12.39 4.71
CA VAL A 153 -0.98 11.60 3.79
C VAL A 153 -0.79 12.18 2.40
N VAL A 154 -0.67 11.32 1.41
CA VAL A 154 -0.61 11.71 0.00
C VAL A 154 -1.93 12.39 -0.37
N GLY A 155 -1.89 13.66 -0.71
CA GLY A 155 -3.08 14.44 -1.08
C GLY A 155 -3.46 14.30 -2.53
N LYS A 156 -2.47 14.22 -3.42
CA LYS A 156 -2.68 14.08 -4.86
C LYS A 156 -1.41 13.58 -5.55
N ILE A 157 -1.59 12.70 -6.51
CA ILE A 157 -0.56 12.26 -7.44
C ILE A 157 -0.77 12.96 -8.77
N LEU A 158 0.26 13.65 -9.25
CA LEU A 158 0.26 14.37 -10.52
C LEU A 158 1.11 13.64 -11.54
N PRO A 159 0.80 13.78 -12.85
CA PRO A 159 1.71 13.40 -13.91
C PRO A 159 3.05 14.15 -13.79
N GLN A 160 4.12 13.55 -14.27
CA GLN A 160 5.47 14.13 -14.18
C GLN A 160 5.57 15.49 -14.88
N GLU A 161 4.87 15.67 -16.00
CA GLU A 161 4.83 16.90 -16.79
C GLU A 161 4.18 18.07 -16.02
N ASP A 162 3.26 17.78 -15.10
CA ASP A 162 2.57 18.78 -14.28
C ASP A 162 3.34 19.17 -13.02
N MET A 163 4.41 18.43 -12.70
CA MET A 163 5.22 18.69 -11.51
C MET A 163 6.16 19.90 -11.73
N PRO A 164 6.43 20.69 -10.69
CA PRO A 164 7.46 21.73 -10.77
C PRO A 164 8.81 21.16 -11.14
N PHE A 165 9.59 21.91 -11.89
CA PHE A 165 10.91 21.49 -12.38
C PHE A 165 11.96 22.58 -12.17
N MET A 166 13.23 22.17 -12.09
CA MET A 166 14.38 23.03 -11.98
C MET A 166 14.81 23.59 -13.35
N ALA A 167 15.76 24.52 -13.37
CA ALA A 167 16.25 25.16 -14.59
C ALA A 167 16.86 24.18 -15.61
N ASP A 168 17.38 23.04 -15.15
CA ASP A 168 17.89 21.96 -15.99
C ASP A 168 16.80 21.00 -16.52
N GLY A 169 15.52 21.28 -16.22
CA GLY A 169 14.40 20.43 -16.58
C GLY A 169 14.12 19.26 -15.66
N THR A 170 14.89 19.08 -14.59
CA THR A 170 14.66 18.00 -13.60
C THR A 170 13.40 18.27 -12.79
N PRO A 171 12.37 17.40 -12.86
CA PRO A 171 11.15 17.58 -12.07
C PRO A 171 11.38 17.19 -10.61
N VAL A 172 10.60 17.77 -9.70
CA VAL A 172 10.56 17.34 -8.30
C VAL A 172 9.63 16.13 -8.14
N ASP A 173 10.04 15.16 -7.32
CA ASP A 173 9.26 13.93 -7.11
C ASP A 173 8.17 14.10 -6.04
N ILE A 174 8.37 14.98 -5.06
CA ILE A 174 7.45 15.20 -3.96
C ILE A 174 7.40 16.67 -3.55
N ILE A 175 6.21 17.15 -3.23
CA ILE A 175 5.97 18.49 -2.69
C ILE A 175 5.46 18.33 -1.26
N LEU A 176 6.18 18.93 -0.31
CA LEU A 176 5.82 18.89 1.11
C LEU A 176 5.22 20.22 1.55
N ASN A 177 4.15 20.15 2.37
CA ASN A 177 3.52 21.34 2.93
C ASN A 177 4.40 21.94 4.04
N THR A 178 4.90 23.16 3.80
CA THR A 178 5.77 23.88 4.74
C THR A 178 5.10 24.24 6.07
N HIS A 179 3.77 24.37 6.15
CA HIS A 179 3.05 24.65 7.39
C HIS A 179 3.22 23.57 8.46
N GLY A 180 3.60 22.35 8.06
CA GLY A 180 3.86 21.25 8.98
C GLY A 180 5.17 21.37 9.76
N VAL A 181 6.11 22.23 9.32
CA VAL A 181 7.45 22.34 9.90
C VAL A 181 7.52 23.32 11.10
N PRO A 182 7.11 24.61 11.00
CA PRO A 182 7.35 25.59 12.05
C PRO A 182 6.68 25.21 13.38
N ARG A 183 5.44 24.77 13.34
CA ARG A 183 4.69 24.44 14.56
C ARG A 183 5.12 23.12 15.20
N ARG A 184 5.78 22.22 14.48
CA ARG A 184 6.28 20.94 15.01
C ARG A 184 7.74 20.98 15.37
N MET A 185 8.45 22.03 14.96
CA MET A 185 9.86 22.29 15.29
C MET A 185 10.82 21.16 14.93
N ASN A 186 10.46 20.29 13.98
CA ASN A 186 11.31 19.21 13.48
C ASN A 186 12.23 19.71 12.36
N ILE A 187 13.12 20.63 12.72
CA ILE A 187 14.04 21.32 11.79
C ILE A 187 15.03 20.34 11.13
N GLY A 188 15.31 19.20 11.78
CA GLY A 188 16.19 18.17 11.22
C GLY A 188 15.82 17.72 9.81
N GLN A 189 14.53 17.77 9.42
CA GLN A 189 14.11 17.46 8.07
C GLN A 189 14.62 18.46 7.01
N VAL A 190 14.75 19.74 7.39
CA VAL A 190 15.29 20.78 6.49
C VAL A 190 16.79 20.57 6.32
N LEU A 191 17.50 20.30 7.42
CA LEU A 191 18.93 19.98 7.37
C LEU A 191 19.18 18.70 6.55
N GLU A 192 18.32 17.69 6.66
CA GLU A 192 18.41 16.48 5.83
C GLU A 192 18.26 16.80 4.34
N VAL A 193 17.33 17.67 3.96
CA VAL A 193 17.15 18.11 2.57
C VAL A 193 18.41 18.76 2.02
N HIS A 194 19.03 19.67 2.80
CA HIS A 194 20.25 20.35 2.42
C HIS A 194 21.44 19.38 2.28
N LEU A 195 21.66 18.52 3.28
CA LEU A 195 22.71 17.50 3.24
C LEU A 195 22.47 16.47 2.13
N GLY A 196 21.22 16.14 1.86
CA GLY A 196 20.86 15.26 0.76
C GLY A 196 21.20 15.86 -0.62
N TRP A 197 20.99 17.18 -0.78
CA TRP A 197 21.44 17.86 -1.98
C TRP A 197 22.97 17.81 -2.13
N LEU A 198 23.70 18.13 -1.05
CA LEU A 198 25.17 18.06 -1.03
C LEU A 198 25.66 16.66 -1.39
N ALA A 199 25.11 15.63 -0.79
CA ALA A 199 25.50 14.25 -1.08
C ALA A 199 25.26 13.86 -2.55
N LYS A 200 24.19 14.38 -3.15
CA LYS A 200 23.82 14.11 -4.55
C LYS A 200 24.68 14.88 -5.54
N ALA A 201 24.85 16.17 -5.31
CA ALA A 201 25.62 17.06 -6.22
C ALA A 201 27.14 16.90 -6.04
N GLY A 202 27.61 16.61 -4.83
CA GLY A 202 29.00 16.73 -4.45
C GLY A 202 29.41 18.18 -4.27
N TRP A 203 30.64 18.42 -3.78
CA TRP A 203 31.19 19.76 -3.58
C TRP A 203 32.70 19.79 -3.77
N THR A 204 33.24 20.97 -4.05
CA THR A 204 34.68 21.22 -4.11
C THR A 204 34.99 22.55 -3.42
N VAL A 205 35.67 22.49 -2.26
CA VAL A 205 36.07 23.67 -1.49
C VAL A 205 37.45 24.12 -1.97
N ASN A 206 37.54 25.33 -2.54
CA ASN A 206 38.81 25.90 -2.93
C ASN A 206 39.49 26.54 -1.71
N PRO A 207 40.69 26.07 -1.30
CA PRO A 207 41.42 26.64 -0.18
C PRO A 207 41.88 28.09 -0.39
N ASP A 208 42.05 28.51 -1.62
CA ASP A 208 42.56 29.85 -1.97
C ASP A 208 41.42 30.90 -1.95
N ASP A 209 40.17 30.51 -1.85
CA ASP A 209 39.05 31.46 -1.82
C ASP A 209 38.85 31.98 -0.36
N PRO A 210 39.00 33.33 -0.16
CA PRO A 210 38.84 33.92 1.18
C PRO A 210 37.43 33.70 1.77
N LYS A 211 36.43 33.40 0.98
CA LYS A 211 35.09 33.06 1.48
C LYS A 211 35.04 31.76 2.24
N ASN A 212 35.94 30.84 1.92
CA ASN A 212 36.03 29.52 2.53
C ASN A 212 36.87 29.48 3.81
N ALA A 213 37.53 30.58 4.22
CA ALA A 213 38.44 30.62 5.36
C ALA A 213 37.81 30.05 6.64
N LYS A 214 36.54 30.41 6.92
CA LYS A 214 35.79 29.90 8.08
C LYS A 214 35.49 28.41 8.01
N LEU A 215 35.14 27.94 6.82
CA LEU A 215 34.85 26.54 6.55
C LEU A 215 36.10 25.65 6.69
N LEU A 216 37.24 26.16 6.22
CA LEU A 216 38.52 25.45 6.26
C LEU A 216 39.07 25.26 7.69
N GLU A 217 38.64 26.08 8.66
CA GLU A 217 39.04 25.93 10.08
C GLU A 217 38.41 24.67 10.70
N THR A 218 37.24 24.26 10.24
CA THR A 218 36.48 23.13 10.84
C THR A 218 36.45 21.89 9.98
N LEU A 219 36.55 22.07 8.65
CA LEU A 219 36.39 20.97 7.70
C LEU A 219 37.71 20.20 7.53
N PRO A 220 37.73 18.86 7.71
CA PRO A 220 38.89 18.03 7.43
C PRO A 220 39.33 18.06 5.96
N GLU A 221 40.61 18.02 5.66
CA GLU A 221 41.17 18.09 4.28
C GLU A 221 40.57 17.04 3.33
N HIS A 222 40.27 15.83 3.82
CA HIS A 222 39.68 14.78 2.99
C HIS A 222 38.25 15.06 2.54
N LEU A 223 37.60 16.08 3.07
CA LEU A 223 36.27 16.53 2.69
C LEU A 223 36.27 17.80 1.81
N TYR A 224 37.46 18.25 1.35
CA TYR A 224 37.50 19.41 0.46
C TYR A 224 37.01 19.12 -0.95
N ASP A 225 37.12 17.89 -1.42
CA ASP A 225 36.57 17.47 -2.70
C ASP A 225 35.83 16.14 -2.56
N VAL A 226 34.51 16.20 -2.65
CA VAL A 226 33.63 15.04 -2.51
C VAL A 226 32.89 14.84 -3.84
N PRO A 227 32.92 13.63 -4.41
CA PRO A 227 32.23 13.34 -5.66
C PRO A 227 30.71 13.36 -5.49
N ALA A 228 29.98 13.51 -6.61
CA ALA A 228 28.55 13.34 -6.65
C ALA A 228 28.13 11.91 -6.25
N ASP A 229 26.91 11.75 -5.81
CA ASP A 229 26.32 10.48 -5.35
C ASP A 229 27.07 9.83 -4.14
N SER A 230 27.67 10.67 -3.28
CA SER A 230 28.39 10.22 -2.09
C SER A 230 27.45 9.81 -0.98
N LEU A 231 27.82 8.74 -0.26
CA LEU A 231 27.09 8.32 0.94
C LEU A 231 27.65 9.10 2.15
N THR A 232 26.75 9.69 2.94
CA THR A 232 27.08 10.43 4.15
C THR A 232 26.66 9.66 5.40
N ALA A 233 27.53 9.64 6.42
CA ALA A 233 27.22 9.13 7.74
C ALA A 233 27.73 10.13 8.78
N THR A 234 26.85 10.58 9.68
CA THR A 234 27.22 11.49 10.77
C THR A 234 27.18 10.74 12.09
N PRO A 235 28.23 10.83 12.92
CA PRO A 235 28.21 10.30 14.28
C PRO A 235 27.13 10.96 15.13
N VAL A 236 26.67 10.26 16.17
CA VAL A 236 25.71 10.79 17.13
C VAL A 236 26.35 11.93 17.91
N PHE A 237 25.69 13.09 18.00
CA PHE A 237 26.15 14.34 18.63
C PHE A 237 27.44 14.97 18.05
N ASP A 238 27.86 14.51 16.89
CA ASP A 238 29.03 15.06 16.17
C ASP A 238 28.64 15.24 14.69
N GLY A 239 27.58 15.98 14.44
CA GLY A 239 27.07 16.29 13.11
C GLY A 239 27.60 17.63 12.59
N ALA A 240 27.39 17.90 11.29
CA ALA A 240 27.76 19.15 10.67
C ALA A 240 27.00 20.34 11.30
N THR A 241 27.70 21.44 11.48
CA THR A 241 27.13 22.71 11.95
C THR A 241 26.37 23.43 10.83
N ASN A 242 25.50 24.38 11.19
CA ASN A 242 24.77 25.16 10.21
C ASN A 242 25.71 25.97 9.29
N ASP A 243 26.81 26.50 9.84
CA ASP A 243 27.79 27.26 9.08
C ASP A 243 28.55 26.38 8.07
N GLU A 244 28.87 25.16 8.44
CA GLU A 244 29.47 24.18 7.55
C GLU A 244 28.52 23.79 6.42
N ILE A 245 27.25 23.53 6.73
CA ILE A 245 26.24 23.20 5.71
C ILE A 245 26.07 24.35 4.71
N ALA A 246 25.97 25.59 5.19
CA ALA A 246 25.83 26.76 4.32
C ALA A 246 27.09 27.00 3.46
N GLY A 247 28.28 26.83 4.09
CA GLY A 247 29.54 26.91 3.36
C GLY A 247 29.71 25.84 2.29
N LEU A 248 29.27 24.62 2.56
CA LEU A 248 29.30 23.53 1.58
C LEU A 248 28.29 23.75 0.44
N LEU A 249 27.08 24.26 0.75
CA LEU A 249 26.07 24.58 -0.27
C LEU A 249 26.56 25.64 -1.26
N ALA A 250 27.32 26.64 -0.78
CA ALA A 250 27.96 27.63 -1.62
C ALA A 250 29.06 27.07 -2.57
N ASN A 251 29.59 25.88 -2.24
CA ASN A 251 30.65 25.19 -2.97
C ASN A 251 30.18 23.91 -3.68
N THR A 252 28.87 23.74 -3.91
CA THR A 252 28.33 22.60 -4.66
C THR A 252 28.85 22.55 -6.08
N LYS A 253 29.08 21.34 -6.59
CA LYS A 253 29.50 21.14 -7.97
C LYS A 253 28.39 21.57 -8.92
N PRO A 254 28.75 22.23 -10.04
CA PRO A 254 27.78 22.59 -11.07
C PRO A 254 27.20 21.32 -11.72
N ASN A 255 26.02 21.48 -12.32
CA ASN A 255 25.40 20.46 -13.16
C ASN A 255 26.20 20.24 -14.47
N ARG A 256 25.67 19.41 -15.37
CA ARG A 256 26.28 19.13 -16.69
C ARG A 256 26.43 20.36 -17.57
N ASP A 257 25.55 21.36 -17.39
CA ASP A 257 25.52 22.60 -18.17
C ASP A 257 26.42 23.68 -17.55
N GLY A 258 27.01 23.44 -16.40
CA GLY A 258 27.91 24.35 -15.70
C GLY A 258 27.21 25.26 -14.68
N ASP A 259 25.92 25.07 -14.43
CA ASP A 259 25.13 25.89 -13.52
C ASP A 259 25.08 25.31 -12.11
N VAL A 260 25.23 26.16 -11.08
CA VAL A 260 24.99 25.84 -9.70
C VAL A 260 23.49 25.92 -9.43
N MET A 261 22.88 24.78 -9.18
CA MET A 261 21.41 24.64 -9.12
C MET A 261 20.79 25.18 -7.84
N VAL A 262 21.50 25.21 -6.73
CA VAL A 262 20.99 25.56 -5.40
C VAL A 262 21.91 26.62 -4.79
N ASP A 263 21.33 27.64 -4.17
CA ASP A 263 22.08 28.71 -3.48
C ASP A 263 22.62 28.25 -2.11
N GLU A 264 23.40 29.13 -1.43
CA GLU A 264 23.94 28.89 -0.09
C GLU A 264 22.88 28.63 1.01
N ASN A 265 21.63 28.96 0.74
CA ASN A 265 20.49 28.76 1.61
C ASN A 265 19.68 27.49 1.27
N GLY A 266 20.18 26.68 0.35
CA GLY A 266 19.48 25.46 -0.10
C GLY A 266 18.25 25.72 -0.96
N LYS A 267 18.18 26.85 -1.66
CA LYS A 267 17.01 27.25 -2.45
C LYS A 267 17.36 27.33 -3.94
N THR A 268 16.36 27.07 -4.76
CA THR A 268 16.44 27.20 -6.22
C THR A 268 15.17 27.84 -6.78
N VAL A 269 15.27 28.35 -7.98
CA VAL A 269 14.11 28.79 -8.75
C VAL A 269 13.49 27.58 -9.41
N LEU A 270 12.23 27.32 -9.10
CA LEU A 270 11.42 26.28 -9.75
C LEU A 270 10.47 26.93 -10.76
N PHE A 271 10.14 26.16 -11.79
CA PHE A 271 9.17 26.52 -12.80
C PHE A 271 7.92 25.64 -12.62
N ASP A 272 6.74 26.22 -12.84
CA ASP A 272 5.48 25.48 -12.79
C ASP A 272 5.36 24.56 -14.01
N GLY A 273 5.10 23.27 -13.80
CA GLY A 273 5.00 22.29 -14.89
C GLY A 273 3.89 22.57 -15.90
N ARG A 274 2.84 23.30 -15.50
CA ARG A 274 1.69 23.60 -16.36
C ARG A 274 1.85 24.86 -17.17
N SER A 275 2.33 25.93 -16.54
CA SER A 275 2.47 27.25 -17.19
C SER A 275 3.87 27.49 -17.76
N GLY A 276 4.89 26.80 -17.23
CA GLY A 276 6.29 27.05 -17.54
C GLY A 276 6.83 28.33 -16.91
N GLU A 277 6.03 29.05 -16.10
CA GLU A 277 6.44 30.30 -15.45
C GLU A 277 7.23 30.02 -14.16
N PRO A 278 8.24 30.84 -13.83
CA PRO A 278 8.97 30.69 -12.59
C PRO A 278 8.11 31.06 -11.39
N PHE A 279 8.28 30.33 -10.27
CA PHE A 279 7.66 30.73 -9.01
C PHE A 279 8.23 32.05 -8.50
N LYS A 280 7.39 32.85 -7.85
CA LYS A 280 7.72 34.18 -7.35
C LYS A 280 8.91 34.21 -6.38
N TYR A 281 9.09 33.16 -5.61
CA TYR A 281 10.14 33.06 -4.60
C TYR A 281 10.94 31.78 -4.80
N PRO A 282 12.26 31.78 -4.50
CA PRO A 282 13.08 30.58 -4.48
C PRO A 282 12.55 29.59 -3.46
N ILE A 283 12.60 28.30 -3.80
CA ILE A 283 12.04 27.20 -3.01
C ILE A 283 13.18 26.28 -2.57
N SER A 284 13.14 25.81 -1.33
CA SER A 284 14.09 24.81 -0.81
C SER A 284 13.87 23.47 -1.50
N VAL A 285 14.92 22.97 -2.16
CA VAL A 285 14.92 21.69 -2.90
C VAL A 285 16.12 20.86 -2.46
N GLY A 286 15.94 19.57 -2.36
CA GLY A 286 16.98 18.62 -2.02
C GLY A 286 16.45 17.20 -1.93
N TYR A 287 17.25 16.29 -1.40
CA TYR A 287 16.91 14.87 -1.29
C TYR A 287 16.60 14.52 0.16
N MET A 288 15.49 13.80 0.36
CA MET A 288 15.05 13.34 1.66
C MET A 288 14.68 11.86 1.58
N TYR A 289 14.99 11.11 2.64
CA TYR A 289 14.59 9.71 2.77
C TYR A 289 13.13 9.61 3.20
N MET A 290 12.29 9.07 2.32
CA MET A 290 10.85 8.94 2.55
C MET A 290 10.45 7.47 2.64
N LEU A 291 9.57 7.16 3.60
CA LEU A 291 9.06 5.83 3.88
C LEU A 291 7.56 5.78 3.58
N LYS A 292 7.13 4.73 2.89
CA LYS A 292 5.72 4.35 2.80
C LYS A 292 5.35 3.60 4.08
N LEU A 293 4.33 4.04 4.79
CA LEU A 293 3.85 3.38 6.00
C LEU A 293 2.78 2.33 5.67
N HIS A 294 2.68 1.29 6.51
CA HIS A 294 1.68 0.23 6.37
C HIS A 294 0.28 0.69 6.82
N HIS A 295 -0.07 1.95 6.51
CA HIS A 295 -1.39 2.55 6.70
C HIS A 295 -1.96 2.89 5.33
N LEU A 296 -2.21 1.87 4.53
CA LEU A 296 -2.70 2.00 3.17
C LEU A 296 -4.20 2.30 3.18
N VAL A 297 -4.64 3.11 2.23
CA VAL A 297 -6.04 3.51 2.12
C VAL A 297 -6.95 2.32 1.77
N ASP A 298 -6.48 1.39 0.95
CA ASP A 298 -7.25 0.21 0.54
C ASP A 298 -7.66 -0.68 1.71
N GLU A 299 -6.84 -0.76 2.75
CA GLU A 299 -7.16 -1.52 3.96
C GLU A 299 -8.19 -0.82 4.84
N LYS A 300 -8.34 0.49 4.71
CA LYS A 300 -9.17 1.33 5.58
C LYS A 300 -10.47 1.76 4.93
N ILE A 301 -10.51 1.89 3.61
CA ILE A 301 -11.72 2.29 2.89
C ILE A 301 -12.78 1.19 3.04
N HIS A 302 -13.95 1.60 3.50
CA HIS A 302 -15.06 0.70 3.71
C HIS A 302 -16.39 1.45 3.56
N ALA A 303 -17.35 0.81 2.91
CA ALA A 303 -18.71 1.30 2.78
C ALA A 303 -19.70 0.13 2.94
N ARG A 304 -20.88 0.43 3.43
CA ARG A 304 -21.97 -0.53 3.60
C ARG A 304 -23.31 0.11 3.23
N SER A 305 -24.11 -0.59 2.46
CA SER A 305 -25.52 -0.27 2.29
C SER A 305 -26.38 -1.16 3.19
N THR A 306 -26.27 -2.48 3.02
CA THR A 306 -26.91 -3.52 3.83
C THR A 306 -25.89 -4.58 4.15
N GLY A 307 -26.05 -5.30 5.27
CA GLY A 307 -25.11 -6.33 5.68
C GLY A 307 -25.57 -7.06 6.94
N PRO A 308 -24.70 -7.85 7.58
CA PRO A 308 -25.06 -8.66 8.74
C PRO A 308 -25.37 -7.81 9.97
N TYR A 309 -26.30 -8.31 10.78
CA TYR A 309 -26.73 -7.72 12.03
C TYR A 309 -26.40 -8.65 13.20
N SER A 310 -26.19 -8.08 14.40
CA SER A 310 -26.03 -8.87 15.62
C SER A 310 -27.30 -9.65 15.92
N MET A 311 -27.17 -10.90 16.35
CA MET A 311 -28.30 -11.77 16.67
C MET A 311 -29.15 -11.25 17.85
N ILE A 312 -28.49 -10.65 18.86
CA ILE A 312 -29.17 -10.22 20.10
C ILE A 312 -29.70 -8.79 19.94
N THR A 313 -28.85 -7.84 19.55
CA THR A 313 -29.21 -6.42 19.53
C THR A 313 -29.84 -5.97 18.21
N GLN A 314 -29.82 -6.81 17.16
CA GLN A 314 -30.28 -6.48 15.81
C GLN A 314 -29.67 -5.20 15.23
N GLN A 315 -28.48 -4.85 15.69
CA GLN A 315 -27.70 -3.70 15.23
C GLN A 315 -26.63 -4.15 14.23
N PRO A 316 -26.19 -3.27 13.29
CA PRO A 316 -25.08 -3.58 12.38
C PRO A 316 -23.84 -3.99 13.17
N LEU A 317 -23.11 -4.99 12.65
CA LEU A 317 -21.81 -5.38 13.20
C LEU A 317 -20.79 -4.26 12.98
N GLY A 318 -19.72 -4.22 13.77
CA GLY A 318 -18.61 -3.27 13.62
C GLY A 318 -17.44 -3.85 12.82
N GLY A 319 -16.66 -2.98 12.18
CA GLY A 319 -15.42 -3.34 11.49
C GLY A 319 -15.57 -3.74 10.01
N LYS A 320 -14.52 -3.51 9.22
CA LYS A 320 -14.46 -3.81 7.79
C LYS A 320 -14.56 -5.32 7.50
N ALA A 321 -13.85 -6.13 8.29
CA ALA A 321 -13.80 -7.58 8.12
C ALA A 321 -15.17 -8.27 8.25
N GLN A 322 -16.09 -7.69 9.04
CA GLN A 322 -17.43 -8.20 9.26
C GLN A 322 -18.47 -7.52 8.37
N PHE A 323 -18.03 -6.75 7.39
CA PHE A 323 -18.92 -5.89 6.59
C PHE A 323 -19.83 -5.03 7.47
N GLY A 324 -19.24 -4.43 8.49
CA GLY A 324 -19.93 -3.66 9.52
C GLY A 324 -20.26 -2.23 9.10
N GLY A 325 -20.98 -1.52 9.95
CA GLY A 325 -21.40 -0.14 9.72
C GLY A 325 -21.38 0.72 10.98
N CYS A 326 -21.69 2.00 10.83
CA CYS A 326 -21.76 2.94 11.94
C CYS A 326 -23.08 2.78 12.70
N LEU A 327 -23.01 2.71 14.02
CA LEU A 327 -24.18 2.60 14.92
C LEU A 327 -24.87 3.94 15.20
N LEU A 328 -24.17 5.06 14.98
CA LEU A 328 -24.64 6.40 15.36
C LEU A 328 -25.89 6.85 14.60
N TYR A 329 -26.05 6.43 13.34
CA TYR A 329 -27.19 6.84 12.52
C TYR A 329 -28.45 6.02 12.72
N THR A 330 -28.38 4.87 13.42
CA THR A 330 -29.54 4.03 13.70
C THR A 330 -30.24 4.40 15.00
N SER A 331 -29.59 5.11 15.92
CA SER A 331 -30.17 5.54 17.19
C SER A 331 -30.89 6.91 17.12
N ASP A 332 -30.51 7.77 16.18
CA ASP A 332 -31.11 9.10 16.03
C ASP A 332 -32.32 9.12 15.06
N ALA A 333 -32.66 7.98 14.45
CA ALA A 333 -33.83 7.84 13.57
C ALA A 333 -35.07 7.27 14.30
N ALA A 334 -35.04 7.21 15.64
CA ALA A 334 -36.16 6.77 16.47
C ALA A 334 -36.88 7.94 17.15
#